data_32f919fc6aa651e3111ecc3f93c726bf
#
_entry.id   32f919fc6aa651e3111ecc3f93c726bf
#
_cell.length_a   1.000
_cell.length_b   1.000
_cell.length_c   1.000
_cell.angle_alpha   90.00
_cell.angle_beta   90.00
_cell.angle_gamma   90.00
#
_symmetry.space_group_name_H-M   'P 1'
#
loop_
_entity.id
_entity.type
_entity.pdbx_description
1 polymer ?
#
loop_
_entity_poly.entity_id
_entity_poly.type
_entity_poly.pdbx_seq_one_letter_code
_entity_poly.pdbx_strand_id
1 'polypeptide(L)'
;MHGSSKSIFGKIRDSRYATRYIVGDGIDIGAGPDSIAQYYELFPLMKSCRSWDMPDGDAELMGSIKDNTFDFVHSSHCLEHMRNPSIAFDNWLRILKPGGYMICLIPDEDLYEQGEFPSTFNPDHKHTFTIHKRKSWSQNSINLFDLLSNANYSIEIKKIELLDATFRYDFNRYIQKSRFDQTLTPVGECAIEFVIKKLLT
;
A
#
# COMPACT_ATOMS: atom_id res chain seq x y z
N MET A 1 -0.61 -6.59 11.39
CA MET A 1 -0.41 -7.32 10.11
C MET A 1 1.02 -7.07 9.66
N HIS A 2 1.69 -8.05 9.10
CA HIS A 2 3.08 -7.90 8.65
C HIS A 2 3.09 -7.89 7.12
N GLY A 3 2.80 -6.73 6.53
CA GLY A 3 2.60 -6.58 5.09
C GLY A 3 3.90 -6.67 4.28
N SER A 4 4.99 -6.06 4.78
CA SER A 4 6.26 -6.05 4.07
C SER A 4 6.87 -7.44 3.96
N SER A 5 6.88 -8.23 5.05
CA SER A 5 7.41 -9.60 5.05
C SER A 5 6.67 -10.53 4.10
N LYS A 6 5.37 -10.35 3.91
CA LYS A 6 4.59 -11.18 2.98
C LYS A 6 4.87 -10.82 1.52
N SER A 7 4.91 -9.53 1.20
CA SER A 7 5.10 -9.05 -0.17
C SER A 7 6.56 -9.10 -0.64
N ILE A 8 7.52 -9.38 0.27
CA ILE A 8 8.95 -9.35 -0.07
C ILE A 8 9.32 -10.33 -1.18
N PHE A 9 8.73 -11.53 -1.18
CA PHE A 9 9.00 -12.54 -2.22
C PHE A 9 8.53 -12.10 -3.62
N GLY A 10 7.43 -11.36 -3.70
CA GLY A 10 6.99 -10.73 -4.95
C GLY A 10 7.99 -9.67 -5.40
N LYS A 11 8.43 -8.82 -4.47
CA LYS A 11 9.36 -7.73 -4.76
C LYS A 11 10.73 -8.22 -5.23
N ILE A 12 11.30 -9.27 -4.64
CA ILE A 12 12.62 -9.79 -5.04
C ILE A 12 12.61 -10.53 -6.39
N ARG A 13 11.44 -11.01 -6.84
CA ARG A 13 11.29 -11.63 -8.16
C ARG A 13 11.25 -10.60 -9.31
N ASP A 14 10.94 -9.38 -9.01
CA ASP A 14 10.91 -8.29 -9.96
C ASP A 14 12.09 -7.35 -9.71
N SER A 15 13.13 -7.46 -10.55
CA SER A 15 14.36 -6.68 -10.40
C SER A 15 14.15 -5.15 -10.40
N ARG A 16 13.00 -4.67 -10.88
CA ARG A 16 12.67 -3.24 -10.86
C ARG A 16 12.60 -2.69 -9.43
N TYR A 17 12.22 -3.51 -8.45
CA TYR A 17 12.21 -3.07 -7.05
C TYR A 17 13.60 -2.72 -6.56
N ALA A 18 14.58 -3.58 -6.80
CA ALA A 18 15.96 -3.37 -6.36
C ALA A 18 16.73 -2.36 -7.20
N THR A 19 16.34 -2.16 -8.49
CA THR A 19 17.12 -1.35 -9.44
C THR A 19 16.50 0.00 -9.77
N ARG A 20 15.22 0.24 -9.42
CA ARG A 20 14.50 1.46 -9.80
C ARG A 20 13.58 2.00 -8.70
N TYR A 21 12.79 1.14 -8.05
CA TYR A 21 11.70 1.61 -7.20
C TYR A 21 12.16 1.92 -5.78
N ILE A 22 13.03 1.08 -5.21
CA ILE A 22 13.56 1.21 -3.84
C ILE A 22 15.04 1.62 -3.95
N VAL A 23 15.27 2.87 -4.35
CA VAL A 23 16.60 3.41 -4.63
C VAL A 23 16.76 4.78 -3.94
N GLY A 24 17.90 5.03 -3.32
CA GLY A 24 18.19 6.30 -2.63
C GLY A 24 17.64 6.34 -1.21
N ASP A 25 17.20 7.52 -0.80
CA ASP A 25 16.66 7.77 0.53
C ASP A 25 15.15 7.71 0.52
N GLY A 26 14.57 6.84 1.34
CA GLY A 26 13.13 6.58 1.35
C GLY A 26 12.46 6.76 2.70
N ILE A 27 11.14 6.61 2.66
CA ILE A 27 10.28 6.55 3.84
C ILE A 27 9.29 5.41 3.70
N ASP A 28 9.03 4.71 4.81
CA ASP A 28 8.02 3.66 4.93
C ASP A 28 6.93 4.15 5.88
N ILE A 29 5.74 4.47 5.32
CA ILE A 29 4.64 5.11 6.04
C ILE A 29 3.67 4.04 6.55
N GLY A 30 3.36 4.07 7.85
CA GLY A 30 2.62 3.03 8.53
C GLY A 30 3.45 1.77 8.73
N ALA A 31 4.76 1.94 8.94
CA ALA A 31 5.74 0.86 8.93
C ALA A 31 5.50 -0.21 9.99
N GLY A 32 4.95 0.18 11.16
CA GLY A 32 4.79 -0.74 12.28
C GLY A 32 6.09 -1.47 12.63
N PRO A 33 6.01 -2.70 13.08
CA PRO A 33 7.18 -3.52 13.40
C PRO A 33 7.80 -4.22 12.18
N ASP A 34 7.20 -4.08 10.98
CA ASP A 34 7.59 -4.80 9.75
C ASP A 34 7.95 -3.83 8.61
N SER A 35 8.80 -2.86 8.93
CA SER A 35 9.26 -1.87 7.95
C SER A 35 10.08 -2.51 6.84
N ILE A 36 9.90 -2.00 5.60
CA ILE A 36 10.74 -2.36 4.45
C ILE A 36 12.24 -2.07 4.71
N ALA A 37 12.54 -1.16 5.62
CA ALA A 37 13.91 -0.85 6.03
C ALA A 37 14.66 -2.07 6.59
N GLN A 38 13.97 -3.07 7.13
CA GLN A 38 14.57 -4.29 7.66
C GLN A 38 15.14 -5.20 6.55
N TYR A 39 14.75 -4.97 5.31
CA TYR A 39 15.11 -5.80 4.15
C TYR A 39 16.14 -5.12 3.24
N TYR A 40 16.95 -4.20 3.78
CA TYR A 40 17.95 -3.43 3.03
C TYR A 40 18.92 -4.31 2.22
N GLU A 41 19.23 -5.50 2.69
CA GLU A 41 20.10 -6.46 1.99
C GLU A 41 19.52 -6.89 0.64
N LEU A 42 18.20 -6.87 0.49
CA LEU A 42 17.51 -7.24 -0.74
C LEU A 42 17.41 -6.06 -1.72
N PHE A 43 17.69 -4.85 -1.27
CA PHE A 43 17.59 -3.61 -2.03
C PHE A 43 18.92 -2.83 -2.00
N PRO A 44 19.95 -3.30 -2.71
CA PRO A 44 21.32 -2.80 -2.58
C PRO A 44 21.50 -1.32 -2.98
N LEU A 45 20.53 -0.72 -3.67
CA LEU A 45 20.53 0.69 -4.03
C LEU A 45 19.75 1.59 -3.05
N MET A 46 19.09 0.99 -2.04
CA MET A 46 18.49 1.73 -0.95
C MET A 46 19.61 2.26 -0.04
N LYS A 47 19.73 3.58 0.08
CA LYS A 47 20.72 4.24 0.96
C LYS A 47 20.24 4.32 2.40
N SER A 48 18.98 4.73 2.56
CA SER A 48 18.30 4.78 3.84
C SER A 48 16.80 4.61 3.66
N CYS A 49 16.10 4.18 4.71
CA CYS A 49 14.64 4.17 4.74
C CYS A 49 14.19 4.55 6.15
N ARG A 50 13.50 5.68 6.27
CA ARG A 50 12.90 6.13 7.52
C ARG A 50 11.61 5.39 7.76
N SER A 51 11.51 4.65 8.85
CA SER A 51 10.21 4.14 9.31
C SER A 51 9.41 5.28 9.91
N TRP A 52 8.13 5.39 9.54
CA TRP A 52 7.19 6.39 10.05
C TRP A 52 5.94 5.70 10.57
N ASP A 53 5.58 5.99 11.82
CA ASP A 53 4.36 5.47 12.44
C ASP A 53 3.75 6.53 13.38
N MET A 54 2.66 6.18 14.06
CA MET A 54 1.89 7.11 14.92
C MET A 54 2.74 7.99 15.86
N PRO A 55 3.83 7.49 16.50
CA PRO A 55 4.68 8.32 17.34
C PRO A 55 5.43 9.43 16.58
N ASP A 56 5.62 9.27 15.25
CA ASP A 56 6.34 10.24 14.41
C ASP A 56 5.43 11.39 13.94
N GLY A 57 4.11 11.19 13.96
CA GLY A 57 3.10 12.18 13.59
C GLY A 57 2.02 11.67 12.66
N ASP A 58 1.16 12.58 12.23
CA ASP A 58 0.02 12.28 11.35
C ASP A 58 0.48 11.88 9.95
N ALA A 59 0.23 10.61 9.59
CA ALA A 59 0.57 10.05 8.29
C ALA A 59 -0.27 10.63 7.14
N GLU A 60 -1.47 11.15 7.42
CA GLU A 60 -2.31 11.81 6.40
C GLU A 60 -1.74 13.14 5.96
N LEU A 61 -1.23 13.93 6.90
CA LEU A 61 -0.77 15.30 6.61
C LEU A 61 0.74 15.38 6.33
N MET A 62 1.55 14.52 6.95
CA MET A 62 3.02 14.54 6.84
C MET A 62 3.62 15.95 7.06
N GLY A 63 3.02 16.73 7.96
CA GLY A 63 3.27 18.18 8.07
C GLY A 63 4.68 18.58 8.50
N SER A 64 5.40 17.69 9.19
CA SER A 64 6.79 17.92 9.60
C SER A 64 7.81 17.58 8.52
N ILE A 65 7.38 16.98 7.41
CA ILE A 65 8.25 16.58 6.30
C ILE A 65 8.18 17.63 5.19
N LYS A 66 9.36 18.08 4.75
CA LYS A 66 9.48 19.04 3.64
C LYS A 66 9.11 18.39 2.31
N ASP A 67 8.71 19.22 1.36
CA ASP A 67 8.45 18.80 -0.01
C ASP A 67 9.70 18.20 -0.65
N ASN A 68 9.50 17.23 -1.55
CA ASN A 68 10.56 16.63 -2.36
C ASN A 68 11.76 16.12 -1.51
N THR A 69 11.48 15.44 -0.41
CA THR A 69 12.51 14.95 0.52
C THR A 69 13.04 13.58 0.12
N PHE A 70 12.16 12.66 -0.28
CA PHE A 70 12.49 11.25 -0.46
C PHE A 70 12.58 10.85 -1.93
N ASP A 71 13.50 9.93 -2.22
CA ASP A 71 13.64 9.32 -3.55
C ASP A 71 12.59 8.24 -3.79
N PHE A 72 12.13 7.58 -2.71
CA PHE A 72 10.99 6.67 -2.75
C PHE A 72 10.11 6.79 -1.50
N VAL A 73 8.82 6.46 -1.68
CA VAL A 73 7.83 6.28 -0.62
C VAL A 73 7.33 4.84 -0.69
N HIS A 74 7.37 4.14 0.43
CA HIS A 74 6.73 2.84 0.61
C HIS A 74 5.61 2.98 1.62
N SER A 75 4.53 2.24 1.45
CA SER A 75 3.46 2.11 2.45
C SER A 75 2.76 0.77 2.26
N SER A 76 2.50 0.10 3.35
CA SER A 76 1.81 -1.19 3.34
C SER A 76 0.72 -1.22 4.41
N HIS A 77 -0.54 -1.35 3.96
CA HIS A 77 -1.71 -1.40 4.83
C HIS A 77 -1.80 -0.20 5.79
N CYS A 78 -1.77 1.00 5.21
CA CYS A 78 -1.87 2.26 5.95
C CYS A 78 -2.94 3.20 5.37
N LEU A 79 -3.08 3.25 4.04
CA LEU A 79 -3.96 4.21 3.37
C LEU A 79 -5.45 4.01 3.71
N GLU A 80 -5.86 2.77 3.98
CA GLU A 80 -7.22 2.40 4.40
C GLU A 80 -7.61 2.95 5.78
N HIS A 81 -6.62 3.30 6.60
CA HIS A 81 -6.81 3.89 7.92
C HIS A 81 -6.92 5.43 7.90
N MET A 82 -6.58 6.07 6.79
CA MET A 82 -6.63 7.53 6.69
C MET A 82 -8.06 8.04 6.72
N ARG A 83 -8.28 9.22 7.30
CA ARG A 83 -9.59 9.88 7.28
C ARG A 83 -9.97 10.29 5.87
N ASN A 84 -8.99 10.81 5.13
CA ASN A 84 -9.13 11.15 3.72
C ASN A 84 -7.94 10.61 2.91
N PRO A 85 -8.10 9.44 2.26
CA PRO A 85 -7.04 8.82 1.46
C PRO A 85 -6.50 9.68 0.31
N SER A 86 -7.33 10.56 -0.27
CA SER A 86 -6.87 11.47 -1.32
C SER A 86 -5.92 12.54 -0.78
N ILE A 87 -6.21 13.09 0.41
CA ILE A 87 -5.31 14.05 1.08
C ILE A 87 -3.99 13.36 1.47
N ALA A 88 -4.08 12.16 2.03
CA ALA A 88 -2.90 11.37 2.37
C ALA A 88 -2.04 11.10 1.13
N PHE A 89 -2.64 10.61 0.05
CA PHE A 89 -1.97 10.31 -1.20
C PHE A 89 -1.25 11.53 -1.78
N ASP A 90 -1.91 12.69 -1.81
CA ASP A 90 -1.31 13.95 -2.28
C ASP A 90 -0.14 14.40 -1.37
N ASN A 91 -0.24 14.25 -0.05
CA ASN A 91 0.86 14.56 0.86
C ASN A 91 2.04 13.58 0.70
N TRP A 92 1.77 12.31 0.44
CA TRP A 92 2.82 11.34 0.14
C TRP A 92 3.52 11.66 -1.20
N LEU A 93 2.76 12.13 -2.18
CA LEU A 93 3.33 12.66 -3.43
C LEU A 93 4.10 13.96 -3.21
N ARG A 94 3.64 14.84 -2.32
CA ARG A 94 4.33 16.09 -1.98
C ARG A 94 5.75 15.83 -1.46
N ILE A 95 5.91 14.90 -0.54
CA ILE A 95 7.21 14.57 0.06
C ILE A 95 8.11 13.75 -0.86
N LEU A 96 7.56 13.12 -1.90
CA LEU A 96 8.31 12.39 -2.92
C LEU A 96 8.95 13.36 -3.91
N LYS A 97 10.23 13.17 -4.23
CA LYS A 97 10.95 13.95 -5.24
C LYS A 97 10.37 13.70 -6.64
N PRO A 98 10.43 14.69 -7.54
CA PRO A 98 10.20 14.45 -8.96
C PRO A 98 11.14 13.36 -9.50
N GLY A 99 10.61 12.42 -10.26
CA GLY A 99 11.32 11.22 -10.72
C GLY A 99 11.34 10.06 -9.74
N GLY A 100 10.95 10.28 -8.49
CA GLY A 100 10.85 9.25 -7.45
C GLY A 100 9.66 8.31 -7.62
N TYR A 101 9.66 7.23 -6.85
CA TYR A 101 8.63 6.19 -6.94
C TYR A 101 7.88 6.04 -5.62
N MET A 102 6.57 5.83 -5.72
CA MET A 102 5.75 5.39 -4.59
C MET A 102 5.31 3.96 -4.83
N ILE A 103 5.51 3.12 -3.83
CA ILE A 103 5.10 1.72 -3.78
C ILE A 103 4.08 1.60 -2.66
N CYS A 104 2.85 1.22 -2.98
CA CYS A 104 1.79 1.14 -1.98
C CYS A 104 1.04 -0.19 -2.09
N LEU A 105 0.78 -0.79 -0.93
CA LEU A 105 -0.10 -1.94 -0.77
C LEU A 105 -1.32 -1.52 0.03
N ILE A 106 -2.49 -1.84 -0.48
CA ILE A 106 -3.79 -1.59 0.16
C ILE A 106 -4.63 -2.86 0.12
N PRO A 107 -5.49 -3.13 1.11
CA PRO A 107 -6.36 -4.30 1.08
C PRO A 107 -7.36 -4.19 -0.08
N ASP A 108 -7.55 -5.30 -0.81
CA ASP A 108 -8.64 -5.40 -1.79
C ASP A 108 -9.95 -5.70 -1.08
N GLU A 109 -11.03 -5.03 -1.45
CA GLU A 109 -12.32 -5.16 -0.77
C GLU A 109 -12.93 -6.56 -0.86
N ASP A 110 -12.76 -7.25 -1.99
CA ASP A 110 -13.33 -8.58 -2.17
C ASP A 110 -12.50 -9.66 -1.47
N LEU A 111 -11.17 -9.50 -1.48
CA LEU A 111 -10.26 -10.48 -0.89
C LEU A 111 -10.13 -10.32 0.63
N TYR A 112 -10.03 -9.09 1.11
CA TYR A 112 -9.86 -8.83 2.54
C TYR A 112 -11.21 -8.74 3.24
N GLU A 113 -12.08 -7.78 2.85
CA GLU A 113 -13.34 -7.52 3.56
C GLU A 113 -14.44 -8.55 3.23
N GLN A 114 -14.35 -9.21 2.07
CA GLN A 114 -15.22 -10.31 1.68
C GLN A 114 -16.72 -9.98 1.77
N GLY A 115 -17.10 -8.78 1.31
CA GLY A 115 -18.50 -8.37 1.18
C GLY A 115 -19.11 -7.73 2.43
N GLU A 116 -18.35 -7.43 3.48
CA GLU A 116 -18.88 -6.85 4.72
C GLU A 116 -18.06 -5.64 5.18
N PHE A 117 -18.73 -4.51 5.36
CA PHE A 117 -18.14 -3.28 5.88
C PHE A 117 -19.17 -2.54 6.75
N PRO A 118 -18.82 -2.00 7.93
CA PRO A 118 -17.48 -1.84 8.51
C PRO A 118 -16.73 -3.17 8.68
N SER A 119 -15.40 -3.09 8.54
CA SER A 119 -14.54 -4.27 8.59
C SER A 119 -14.72 -5.07 9.89
N THR A 120 -14.90 -6.38 9.76
CA THR A 120 -14.97 -7.29 10.89
C THR A 120 -13.62 -7.94 11.20
N PHE A 121 -12.65 -7.83 10.29
CA PHE A 121 -11.29 -8.34 10.46
C PHE A 121 -10.35 -7.29 11.04
N ASN A 122 -10.54 -6.02 10.66
CA ASN A 122 -9.81 -4.89 11.22
C ASN A 122 -10.75 -3.67 11.38
N PRO A 123 -11.30 -3.44 12.59
CA PRO A 123 -12.29 -2.38 12.81
C PRO A 123 -11.76 -0.95 12.62
N ASP A 124 -10.43 -0.76 12.48
CA ASP A 124 -9.83 0.55 12.21
C ASP A 124 -9.81 0.91 10.71
N HIS A 125 -10.19 -0.01 9.81
CA HIS A 125 -10.36 0.32 8.40
C HIS A 125 -11.51 1.32 8.22
N LYS A 126 -11.22 2.45 7.59
CA LYS A 126 -12.19 3.51 7.29
C LYS A 126 -12.68 3.45 5.85
N HIS A 127 -11.89 2.83 4.98
CA HIS A 127 -12.15 2.71 3.55
C HIS A 127 -11.86 1.30 3.06
N THR A 128 -12.55 0.94 1.98
CA THR A 128 -12.24 -0.26 1.19
C THR A 128 -11.70 0.17 -0.17
N PHE A 129 -10.93 -0.69 -0.82
CA PHE A 129 -10.35 -0.37 -2.11
C PHE A 129 -10.62 -1.45 -3.14
N THR A 130 -10.73 -1.02 -4.39
CA THR A 130 -10.76 -1.89 -5.55
C THR A 130 -9.91 -1.29 -6.67
N ILE A 131 -9.36 -2.10 -7.56
CA ILE A 131 -8.62 -1.57 -8.71
C ILE A 131 -9.53 -0.71 -9.57
N HIS A 132 -10.65 -1.28 -10.03
CA HIS A 132 -11.70 -0.57 -10.74
C HIS A 132 -13.00 -1.38 -10.73
N LYS A 133 -14.07 -0.76 -10.26
CA LYS A 133 -15.44 -1.28 -10.38
C LYS A 133 -16.39 -0.15 -10.76
N ARG A 134 -17.31 -0.42 -11.66
CA ARG A 134 -18.39 0.52 -11.97
C ARG A 134 -19.28 0.77 -10.74
N LYS A 135 -19.47 -0.26 -9.91
CA LYS A 135 -20.26 -0.20 -8.68
C LYS A 135 -19.67 -1.18 -7.67
N SER A 136 -19.27 -0.68 -6.51
CA SER A 136 -18.87 -1.50 -5.38
C SER A 136 -20.09 -1.85 -4.51
N TRP A 137 -19.95 -2.92 -3.74
CA TRP A 137 -20.88 -3.28 -2.67
C TRP A 137 -20.65 -2.43 -1.41
N SER A 138 -19.44 -1.93 -1.19
CA SER A 138 -19.10 -1.06 -0.06
C SER A 138 -19.42 0.40 -0.40
N GLN A 139 -20.06 1.11 0.54
CA GLN A 139 -20.32 2.56 0.41
C GLN A 139 -19.04 3.39 0.59
N ASN A 140 -18.02 2.84 1.26
CA ASN A 140 -16.74 3.50 1.53
C ASN A 140 -15.65 3.02 0.57
N SER A 141 -16.05 2.43 -0.56
CA SER A 141 -15.11 1.92 -1.57
C SER A 141 -14.48 3.06 -2.37
N ILE A 142 -13.19 2.94 -2.59
CA ILE A 142 -12.41 3.84 -3.42
C ILE A 142 -11.86 3.05 -4.62
N ASN A 143 -12.19 3.51 -5.82
CA ASN A 143 -11.55 3.03 -7.04
C ASN A 143 -10.12 3.57 -7.09
N LEU A 144 -9.14 2.69 -7.20
CA LEU A 144 -7.74 3.09 -7.30
C LEU A 144 -7.48 3.97 -8.54
N PHE A 145 -8.08 3.65 -9.69
CA PHE A 145 -7.94 4.49 -10.88
C PHE A 145 -8.46 5.91 -10.66
N ASP A 146 -9.56 6.08 -9.93
CA ASP A 146 -10.10 7.41 -9.64
C ASP A 146 -9.16 8.16 -8.69
N LEU A 147 -8.63 7.50 -7.65
CA LEU A 147 -7.65 8.09 -6.74
C LEU A 147 -6.40 8.56 -7.50
N LEU A 148 -5.85 7.71 -8.36
CA LEU A 148 -4.64 8.04 -9.14
C LEU A 148 -4.90 9.14 -10.17
N SER A 149 -6.06 9.14 -10.83
CA SER A 149 -6.42 10.12 -11.86
C SER A 149 -6.70 11.51 -11.29
N ASN A 150 -7.15 11.60 -10.05
CA ASN A 150 -7.48 12.84 -9.37
C ASN A 150 -6.33 13.41 -8.52
N ALA A 151 -5.13 12.80 -8.57
CA ALA A 151 -3.96 13.29 -7.87
C ALA A 151 -3.58 14.72 -8.29
N ASN A 152 -3.17 15.55 -7.33
CA ASN A 152 -2.72 16.93 -7.58
C ASN A 152 -1.34 17.02 -8.24
N TYR A 153 -0.68 15.90 -8.47
CA TYR A 153 0.64 15.81 -9.10
C TYR A 153 0.58 14.99 -10.37
N SER A 154 1.41 15.34 -11.34
CA SER A 154 1.58 14.52 -12.54
C SER A 154 2.28 13.21 -12.16
N ILE A 155 1.64 12.09 -12.44
CA ILE A 155 2.14 10.75 -12.13
C ILE A 155 2.08 9.85 -13.35
N GLU A 156 2.91 8.82 -13.33
CA GLU A 156 2.87 7.73 -14.30
C GLU A 156 2.68 6.40 -13.56
N ILE A 157 1.66 5.64 -13.93
CA ILE A 157 1.42 4.31 -13.36
C ILE A 157 2.44 3.32 -13.93
N LYS A 158 3.21 2.65 -13.08
CA LYS A 158 4.22 1.66 -13.46
C LYS A 158 3.76 0.23 -13.25
N LYS A 159 2.89 0.01 -12.26
CA LYS A 159 2.35 -1.30 -11.92
C LYS A 159 1.03 -1.13 -11.19
N ILE A 160 0.08 -2.00 -11.45
CA ILE A 160 -1.05 -2.31 -10.59
C ILE A 160 -1.23 -3.82 -10.63
N GLU A 161 -1.30 -4.46 -9.49
CA GLU A 161 -1.42 -5.91 -9.37
C GLU A 161 -2.35 -6.28 -8.21
N LEU A 162 -3.28 -7.21 -8.47
CA LEU A 162 -4.07 -7.86 -7.44
C LEU A 162 -3.24 -9.02 -6.87
N LEU A 163 -2.96 -8.98 -5.58
CA LEU A 163 -2.16 -9.99 -4.89
C LEU A 163 -3.07 -11.10 -4.33
N ASP A 164 -3.56 -11.93 -5.23
CA ASP A 164 -4.48 -13.03 -4.93
C ASP A 164 -3.87 -14.43 -5.14
N ALA A 165 -2.60 -14.50 -5.51
CA ALA A 165 -1.94 -15.77 -5.88
C ALA A 165 -2.04 -16.87 -4.81
N THR A 166 -2.17 -16.48 -3.54
CA THR A 166 -2.32 -17.41 -2.41
C THR A 166 -3.71 -17.40 -1.81
N PHE A 167 -4.63 -16.61 -2.37
CA PHE A 167 -6.01 -16.55 -1.91
C PHE A 167 -6.77 -17.82 -2.29
N ARG A 168 -7.47 -18.38 -1.33
CA ARG A 168 -8.28 -19.59 -1.49
C ARG A 168 -9.75 -19.21 -1.60
N TYR A 169 -10.26 -19.11 -2.80
CA TYR A 169 -11.64 -18.75 -3.08
C TYR A 169 -12.66 -19.75 -2.49
N ASP A 170 -12.28 -21.02 -2.36
CA ASP A 170 -13.11 -22.10 -1.80
C ASP A 170 -12.79 -22.42 -0.33
N PHE A 171 -12.00 -21.58 0.35
CA PHE A 171 -11.52 -21.89 1.71
C PHE A 171 -12.67 -22.11 2.71
N ASN A 172 -13.76 -21.40 2.54
CA ASN A 172 -14.95 -21.51 3.41
C ASN A 172 -15.56 -22.93 3.43
N ARG A 173 -15.40 -23.69 2.35
CA ARG A 173 -15.84 -25.09 2.29
C ARG A 173 -15.12 -25.99 3.29
N TYR A 174 -13.86 -25.70 3.58
CA TYR A 174 -13.02 -26.51 4.43
C TYR A 174 -13.16 -26.17 5.93
N ILE A 175 -13.40 -24.89 6.24
CA ILE A 175 -13.46 -24.42 7.62
C ILE A 175 -14.88 -24.20 8.13
N GLN A 176 -15.88 -24.43 7.29
CA GLN A 176 -17.32 -24.26 7.62
C GLN A 176 -17.67 -22.84 8.13
N LYS A 177 -16.92 -21.83 7.71
CA LYS A 177 -17.18 -20.42 8.01
C LYS A 177 -17.49 -19.70 6.70
N SER A 178 -18.41 -18.74 6.75
CA SER A 178 -18.76 -17.91 5.60
C SER A 178 -17.62 -16.97 5.19
N ARG A 179 -16.80 -16.55 6.15
CA ARG A 179 -15.69 -15.61 5.94
C ARG A 179 -14.51 -15.97 6.84
N PHE A 180 -13.31 -15.75 6.35
CA PHE A 180 -12.07 -15.98 7.08
C PHE A 180 -10.99 -14.98 6.62
N ASP A 181 -10.35 -14.32 7.57
CA ASP A 181 -9.21 -13.46 7.27
C ASP A 181 -8.01 -14.31 6.83
N GLN A 182 -7.81 -14.43 5.52
CA GLN A 182 -6.72 -15.20 4.95
C GLN A 182 -5.35 -14.53 5.12
N THR A 183 -5.32 -13.24 5.54
CA THR A 183 -4.06 -12.58 5.89
C THR A 183 -3.44 -13.09 7.19
N LEU A 184 -4.18 -13.87 7.98
CA LEU A 184 -3.62 -14.59 9.14
C LEU A 184 -2.71 -15.75 8.73
N THR A 185 -2.76 -16.18 7.46
CA THR A 185 -1.81 -17.16 6.94
C THR A 185 -0.46 -16.50 6.64
N PRO A 186 0.66 -17.24 6.70
CA PRO A 186 1.99 -16.68 6.44
C PRO A 186 2.19 -16.09 5.04
N VAL A 187 1.33 -16.45 4.09
CA VAL A 187 1.50 -16.12 2.66
C VAL A 187 0.34 -15.34 2.05
N GLY A 188 -0.78 -15.16 2.78
CA GLY A 188 -1.96 -14.46 2.25
C GLY A 188 -1.76 -12.95 2.27
N GLU A 189 -1.88 -12.30 1.12
CA GLU A 189 -1.73 -10.85 1.00
C GLU A 189 -3.09 -10.13 0.92
N CYS A 190 -4.04 -10.65 0.11
CA CYS A 190 -5.40 -10.10 -0.04
C CYS A 190 -5.41 -8.60 -0.35
N ALA A 191 -4.49 -8.15 -1.21
CA ALA A 191 -4.18 -6.75 -1.39
C ALA A 191 -4.05 -6.35 -2.86
N ILE A 192 -4.07 -5.06 -3.10
CA ILE A 192 -3.66 -4.43 -4.36
C ILE A 192 -2.30 -3.78 -4.13
N GLU A 193 -1.30 -4.15 -4.93
CA GLU A 193 -0.04 -3.42 -4.99
C GLU A 193 -0.04 -2.49 -6.19
N PHE A 194 0.34 -1.23 -5.98
CA PHE A 194 0.57 -0.31 -7.08
C PHE A 194 1.89 0.43 -6.93
N VAL A 195 2.49 0.73 -8.07
CA VAL A 195 3.71 1.54 -8.17
C VAL A 195 3.46 2.69 -9.12
N ILE A 196 3.71 3.90 -8.67
CA ILE A 196 3.65 5.10 -9.49
C ILE A 196 5.01 5.83 -9.48
N LYS A 197 5.24 6.61 -10.54
CA LYS A 197 6.36 7.55 -10.62
C LYS A 197 5.83 8.96 -10.62
N LYS A 198 6.35 9.83 -9.75
CA LYS A 198 6.09 11.26 -9.81
C LYS A 198 6.86 11.86 -10.99
N LEU A 199 6.16 12.53 -11.89
CA LEU A 199 6.79 13.17 -13.05
C LEU A 199 7.42 14.51 -12.69
N LEU A 200 8.33 14.95 -13.54
CA LEU A 200 8.83 16.32 -13.52
C LEU A 200 7.67 17.23 -13.96
N THR A 201 7.32 18.22 -13.18
CA THR A 201 6.38 19.30 -13.56
C THR A 201 7.14 20.43 -14.22
#